data_fac75c7ee03c9d4ae9ad78a08d8dbfed
#
_entry.id   fac75c7ee03c9d4ae9ad78a08d8dbfed
#
_cell.length_a   1.000
_cell.length_b   1.000
_cell.length_c   1.000
_cell.angle_alpha   90.00
_cell.angle_beta   90.00
_cell.angle_gamma   90.00
#
_symmetry.space_group_name_H-M   'P 1'
#
loop_
_entity.id
_entity.type
_entity.pdbx_description
1 polymer ?
#
loop_
_entity_poly.entity_id
_entity_poly.type
_entity_poly.pdbx_seq_one_letter_code
_entity_poly.pdbx_strand_id
1 'polypeptide(L)'
;MHTSLCDQLGIEFPIFAFTHCRDVVVAVSKAGGFGVLGAVGFTPEQLEIELSWIDENIGDHTYGVDIVIPNKYEGMDSNLSADELTKMLVDMVPQEHLDFARKILTDHGVPLTAEDNENTLQLLGWTEATATPQVEVALKHPKMTLIANALGTPPKDMIDHIHAEGRKVAALCGAPRQARKHADAGVDIIIAQGGEAGGHAGEVGSIVLWPQVVKEVAPVPVLAAGGIGSGQQIAAALALGAQGAWTGSQWLMVEEAQNTPVQQSAYVKASSRDTVRSSSFTGKPARMLRNDWTDAWDNPDNPKPLGMPLQFMVSGLAVAATNKYPDETVDVAFNPVGQVVGQFKKVEKTSAVIQRWVHEYLEATSTLNDLNEAAGV
;
A
#
# COMPACT_ATOMS: atom_id res chain seq x y z
N MET A 1 10.34 15.23 -16.82
CA MET A 1 10.25 13.93 -16.13
C MET A 1 9.26 13.07 -16.91
N HIS A 2 9.75 12.18 -17.78
CA HIS A 2 8.94 11.33 -18.65
C HIS A 2 9.71 10.04 -18.97
N THR A 3 9.05 8.90 -19.01
CA THR A 3 9.65 7.60 -19.32
C THR A 3 8.76 6.83 -20.28
N SER A 4 9.26 5.76 -20.89
CA SER A 4 8.47 4.92 -21.80
C SER A 4 7.22 4.30 -21.13
N LEU A 5 7.22 4.17 -19.82
CA LEU A 5 6.07 3.70 -19.08
C LEU A 5 4.94 4.75 -19.05
N CYS A 6 5.29 6.04 -19.11
CA CYS A 6 4.28 7.11 -19.24
C CYS A 6 3.50 6.98 -20.55
N ASP A 7 4.19 6.71 -21.67
CA ASP A 7 3.53 6.51 -22.96
C ASP A 7 2.60 5.28 -22.95
N GLN A 8 3.04 4.20 -22.29
CA GLN A 8 2.26 2.96 -22.21
C GLN A 8 0.98 3.09 -21.40
N LEU A 9 0.95 3.97 -20.39
CA LEU A 9 -0.18 4.16 -19.48
C LEU A 9 -0.96 5.45 -19.74
N GLY A 10 -0.49 6.30 -20.67
CA GLY A 10 -1.14 7.58 -21.00
C GLY A 10 -1.07 8.60 -19.87
N ILE A 11 0.05 8.67 -19.14
CA ILE A 11 0.28 9.60 -18.02
C ILE A 11 1.38 10.60 -18.33
N GLU A 12 1.35 11.77 -17.69
CA GLU A 12 2.31 12.84 -17.90
C GLU A 12 3.62 12.60 -17.11
N PHE A 13 3.48 12.18 -15.85
CA PHE A 13 4.60 11.97 -14.92
C PHE A 13 4.62 10.53 -14.40
N PRO A 14 5.79 9.88 -14.28
CA PRO A 14 5.92 8.52 -13.79
C PRO A 14 5.81 8.46 -12.25
N ILE A 15 4.74 9.06 -11.71
CA ILE A 15 4.40 9.11 -10.28
C ILE A 15 3.16 8.27 -10.05
N PHE A 16 3.34 7.14 -9.38
CA PHE A 16 2.28 6.21 -9.02
C PHE A 16 1.94 6.42 -7.55
N ALA A 17 0.66 6.67 -7.27
CA ALA A 17 0.15 6.98 -5.93
C ALA A 17 -0.74 5.85 -5.42
N PHE A 18 -0.23 5.02 -4.53
CA PHE A 18 -1.03 4.04 -3.81
C PHE A 18 -1.80 4.69 -2.65
N THR A 19 -3.10 4.47 -2.62
CA THR A 19 -4.01 5.04 -1.60
C THR A 19 -5.26 4.16 -1.44
N HIS A 20 -5.95 4.26 -0.30
CA HIS A 20 -7.27 3.66 -0.07
C HIS A 20 -8.41 4.66 -0.25
N CYS A 21 -8.13 5.87 -0.77
CA CYS A 21 -9.09 6.94 -0.94
C CYS A 21 -9.30 7.25 -2.43
N ARG A 22 -10.51 7.09 -2.93
CA ARG A 22 -10.89 7.36 -4.33
C ARG A 22 -10.65 8.81 -4.76
N ASP A 23 -10.86 9.78 -3.85
CA ASP A 23 -10.63 11.20 -4.13
C ASP A 23 -9.15 11.47 -4.43
N VAL A 24 -8.24 10.83 -3.71
CA VAL A 24 -6.79 10.92 -3.97
C VAL A 24 -6.44 10.26 -5.30
N VAL A 25 -7.03 9.11 -5.65
CA VAL A 25 -6.82 8.47 -6.97
C VAL A 25 -7.15 9.45 -8.09
N VAL A 26 -8.33 10.06 -8.03
CA VAL A 26 -8.78 11.03 -9.02
C VAL A 26 -7.87 12.26 -9.05
N ALA A 27 -7.50 12.81 -7.89
CA ALA A 27 -6.70 14.02 -7.80
C ALA A 27 -5.27 13.80 -8.36
N VAL A 28 -4.65 12.65 -8.08
CA VAL A 28 -3.33 12.28 -8.62
C VAL A 28 -3.37 12.11 -10.13
N SER A 29 -4.35 11.36 -10.64
CA SER A 29 -4.46 11.12 -12.09
C SER A 29 -4.72 12.42 -12.86
N LYS A 30 -5.59 13.30 -12.34
CA LYS A 30 -5.83 14.64 -12.93
C LYS A 30 -4.60 15.55 -12.86
N ALA A 31 -3.71 15.34 -11.90
CA ALA A 31 -2.45 16.10 -11.79
C ALA A 31 -1.32 15.53 -12.66
N GLY A 32 -1.59 14.56 -13.53
CA GLY A 32 -0.65 13.97 -14.48
C GLY A 32 0.10 12.73 -13.97
N GLY A 33 -0.16 12.27 -12.75
CA GLY A 33 0.34 11.01 -12.20
C GLY A 33 -0.58 9.82 -12.50
N PHE A 34 -0.45 8.74 -11.75
CA PHE A 34 -1.26 7.53 -11.84
C PHE A 34 -1.75 7.10 -10.45
N GLY A 35 -3.02 7.34 -10.17
CA GLY A 35 -3.64 6.92 -8.91
C GLY A 35 -3.92 5.41 -8.90
N VAL A 36 -3.70 4.75 -7.78
CA VAL A 36 -3.96 3.31 -7.59
C VAL A 36 -4.76 3.11 -6.31
N LEU A 37 -5.98 2.58 -6.44
CA LEU A 37 -6.85 2.30 -5.32
C LEU A 37 -6.50 0.95 -4.68
N GLY A 38 -6.17 0.93 -3.39
CA GLY A 38 -6.03 -0.29 -2.61
C GLY A 38 -7.39 -0.90 -2.27
N ALA A 39 -7.68 -2.08 -2.82
CA ALA A 39 -8.99 -2.71 -2.72
C ALA A 39 -9.17 -3.65 -1.52
N VAL A 40 -8.13 -3.91 -0.74
CA VAL A 40 -8.14 -4.94 0.32
C VAL A 40 -9.23 -4.75 1.37
N GLY A 41 -9.67 -3.50 1.59
CA GLY A 41 -10.70 -3.15 2.58
C GLY A 41 -12.13 -3.13 2.04
N PHE A 42 -12.38 -3.47 0.78
CA PHE A 42 -13.70 -3.39 0.15
C PHE A 42 -14.28 -4.76 -0.15
N THR A 43 -15.58 -4.93 0.06
CA THR A 43 -16.30 -6.03 -0.59
C THR A 43 -16.40 -5.76 -2.10
N PRO A 44 -16.71 -6.77 -2.95
CA PRO A 44 -16.93 -6.53 -4.38
C PRO A 44 -17.98 -5.44 -4.67
N GLU A 45 -19.06 -5.38 -3.89
CA GLU A 45 -20.13 -4.39 -4.01
C GLU A 45 -19.64 -2.98 -3.62
N GLN A 46 -18.84 -2.87 -2.56
CA GLN A 46 -18.24 -1.61 -2.14
C GLN A 46 -17.20 -1.15 -3.18
N LEU A 47 -16.40 -2.08 -3.70
CA LEU A 47 -15.42 -1.77 -4.75
C LEU A 47 -16.10 -1.23 -6.02
N GLU A 48 -17.23 -1.83 -6.45
CA GLU A 48 -18.04 -1.33 -7.57
C GLU A 48 -18.46 0.13 -7.36
N ILE A 49 -18.89 0.50 -6.14
CA ILE A 49 -19.27 1.87 -5.81
C ILE A 49 -18.07 2.83 -5.93
N GLU A 50 -16.91 2.42 -5.38
CA GLU A 50 -15.69 3.22 -5.43
C GLU A 50 -15.20 3.44 -6.88
N LEU A 51 -15.17 2.37 -7.69
CA LEU A 51 -14.67 2.44 -9.06
C LEU A 51 -15.64 3.19 -9.99
N SER A 52 -16.94 3.01 -9.83
CA SER A 52 -17.95 3.79 -10.55
C SER A 52 -17.80 5.28 -10.28
N TRP A 53 -17.61 5.67 -9.01
CA TRP A 53 -17.36 7.05 -8.65
C TRP A 53 -16.05 7.59 -9.24
N ILE A 54 -14.97 6.79 -9.25
CA ILE A 54 -13.71 7.18 -9.91
C ILE A 54 -13.94 7.41 -11.40
N ASP A 55 -14.60 6.50 -12.11
CA ASP A 55 -14.88 6.62 -13.55
C ASP A 55 -15.68 7.89 -13.88
N GLU A 56 -16.65 8.26 -13.04
CA GLU A 56 -17.45 9.47 -13.20
C GLU A 56 -16.64 10.75 -13.00
N ASN A 57 -15.63 10.72 -12.12
CA ASN A 57 -14.91 11.91 -11.67
C ASN A 57 -13.52 12.10 -12.29
N ILE A 58 -12.90 11.05 -12.85
CA ILE A 58 -11.50 11.08 -13.30
C ILE A 58 -11.30 11.78 -14.66
N GLY A 59 -12.36 12.03 -15.45
CA GLY A 59 -12.26 12.57 -16.80
C GLY A 59 -11.67 11.56 -17.78
N ASP A 60 -10.74 11.98 -18.62
CA ASP A 60 -10.08 11.13 -19.63
C ASP A 60 -8.84 10.41 -19.11
N HIS A 61 -8.54 10.52 -17.82
CA HIS A 61 -7.38 9.88 -17.21
C HIS A 61 -7.65 8.41 -16.86
N THR A 62 -6.56 7.66 -16.70
CA THR A 62 -6.57 6.25 -16.29
C THR A 62 -6.12 6.09 -14.84
N TYR A 63 -6.40 4.92 -14.26
CA TYR A 63 -6.00 4.57 -12.90
C TYR A 63 -5.75 3.07 -12.76
N GLY A 64 -5.24 2.68 -11.60
CA GLY A 64 -5.03 1.28 -11.23
C GLY A 64 -5.79 0.87 -9.98
N VAL A 65 -5.85 -0.44 -9.76
CA VAL A 65 -6.38 -1.04 -8.53
C VAL A 65 -5.35 -2.02 -7.98
N ASP A 66 -5.09 -1.97 -6.67
CA ASP A 66 -4.26 -2.96 -5.98
C ASP A 66 -5.16 -3.97 -5.28
N ILE A 67 -5.09 -5.22 -5.73
CA ILE A 67 -5.87 -6.35 -5.22
C ILE A 67 -4.90 -7.38 -4.65
N VAL A 68 -5.16 -7.85 -3.44
CA VAL A 68 -4.37 -8.93 -2.85
C VAL A 68 -4.82 -10.26 -3.45
N ILE A 69 -4.05 -10.75 -4.41
CA ILE A 69 -4.27 -12.06 -5.07
C ILE A 69 -3.29 -13.07 -4.44
N PRO A 70 -3.72 -13.85 -3.45
CA PRO A 70 -2.83 -14.72 -2.70
C PRO A 70 -2.47 -15.96 -3.53
N ASN A 71 -1.21 -16.40 -3.42
CA ASN A 71 -0.77 -17.66 -4.02
C ASN A 71 -0.78 -18.83 -2.99
N LYS A 72 -0.73 -18.50 -1.70
CA LYS A 72 -0.84 -19.45 -0.57
C LYS A 72 -1.34 -18.73 0.69
N TYR A 73 -2.36 -19.28 1.32
CA TYR A 73 -2.85 -18.87 2.65
C TYR A 73 -3.31 -20.09 3.45
N GLU A 74 -3.46 -19.93 4.75
CA GLU A 74 -3.94 -21.00 5.62
C GLU A 74 -5.41 -21.31 5.29
N GLY A 75 -5.72 -22.59 4.98
CA GLY A 75 -7.04 -23.01 4.53
C GLY A 75 -7.26 -22.99 3.00
N MET A 76 -6.23 -22.65 2.19
CA MET A 76 -6.34 -22.60 0.72
C MET A 76 -6.75 -23.95 0.09
N ASP A 77 -6.35 -25.08 0.69
CA ASP A 77 -6.71 -26.43 0.23
C ASP A 77 -8.13 -26.87 0.66
N SER A 78 -8.86 -26.00 1.37
CA SER A 78 -10.23 -26.25 1.78
C SER A 78 -11.21 -25.76 0.71
N ASN A 79 -12.18 -26.59 0.32
CA ASN A 79 -13.30 -26.22 -0.53
C ASN A 79 -14.38 -25.41 0.24
N LEU A 80 -13.96 -24.58 1.19
CA LEU A 80 -14.84 -23.79 2.04
C LEU A 80 -15.24 -22.48 1.34
N SER A 81 -16.46 -22.06 1.54
CA SER A 81 -16.90 -20.70 1.19
C SER A 81 -16.14 -19.66 2.04
N ALA A 82 -16.16 -18.39 1.62
CA ALA A 82 -15.53 -17.30 2.36
C ALA A 82 -16.04 -17.21 3.82
N ASP A 83 -17.34 -17.42 4.03
CA ASP A 83 -17.97 -17.39 5.38
C ASP A 83 -17.52 -18.57 6.24
N GLU A 84 -17.47 -19.78 5.67
CA GLU A 84 -16.98 -20.98 6.37
C GLU A 84 -15.51 -20.86 6.73
N LEU A 85 -14.69 -20.34 5.82
CA LEU A 85 -13.27 -20.09 6.06
C LEU A 85 -13.09 -19.03 7.17
N THR A 86 -13.85 -17.94 7.12
CA THR A 86 -13.85 -16.92 8.16
C THR A 86 -14.16 -17.52 9.51
N LYS A 87 -15.24 -18.31 9.61
CA LYS A 87 -15.64 -18.97 10.86
C LYS A 87 -14.56 -19.91 11.38
N MET A 88 -13.98 -20.73 10.49
CA MET A 88 -12.87 -21.63 10.87
C MET A 88 -11.67 -20.86 11.43
N LEU A 89 -11.29 -19.76 10.80
CA LEU A 89 -10.15 -18.95 11.26
C LEU A 89 -10.46 -18.22 12.57
N VAL A 90 -11.72 -17.75 12.77
CA VAL A 90 -12.16 -17.19 14.05
C VAL A 90 -12.02 -18.20 15.18
N ASP A 91 -12.46 -19.45 14.96
CA ASP A 91 -12.37 -20.51 15.96
C ASP A 91 -10.91 -20.89 16.30
N MET A 92 -9.97 -20.58 15.43
CA MET A 92 -8.53 -20.79 15.66
C MET A 92 -7.86 -19.67 16.48
N VAL A 93 -8.50 -18.52 16.66
CA VAL A 93 -7.93 -17.40 17.43
C VAL A 93 -8.02 -17.70 18.92
N PRO A 94 -6.91 -17.75 19.68
CA PRO A 94 -6.96 -17.99 21.11
C PRO A 94 -7.66 -16.82 21.84
N GLN A 95 -8.52 -17.15 22.80
CA GLN A 95 -9.26 -16.16 23.60
C GLN A 95 -8.33 -15.17 24.31
N GLU A 96 -7.16 -15.65 24.78
CA GLU A 96 -6.14 -14.82 25.40
C GLU A 96 -5.71 -13.63 24.51
N HIS A 97 -5.59 -13.83 23.21
CA HIS A 97 -5.20 -12.75 22.24
C HIS A 97 -6.32 -11.73 22.07
N LEU A 98 -7.57 -12.19 22.02
CA LEU A 98 -8.74 -11.30 21.94
C LEU A 98 -8.88 -10.47 23.23
N ASP A 99 -8.70 -11.11 24.39
CA ASP A 99 -8.78 -10.44 25.69
C ASP A 99 -7.64 -9.43 25.86
N PHE A 100 -6.42 -9.77 25.38
CA PHE A 100 -5.29 -8.86 25.40
C PHE A 100 -5.52 -7.63 24.49
N ALA A 101 -6.03 -7.84 23.28
CA ALA A 101 -6.38 -6.75 22.38
C ALA A 101 -7.43 -5.80 22.99
N ARG A 102 -8.48 -6.36 23.59
CA ARG A 102 -9.51 -5.58 24.30
C ARG A 102 -8.93 -4.81 25.48
N LYS A 103 -8.06 -5.46 26.26
CA LYS A 103 -7.42 -4.83 27.41
C LYS A 103 -6.66 -3.58 26.99
N ILE A 104 -5.85 -3.65 25.92
CA ILE A 104 -5.11 -2.49 25.41
C ILE A 104 -6.08 -1.34 25.10
N LEU A 105 -7.16 -1.61 24.37
CA LEU A 105 -8.13 -0.57 24.00
C LEU A 105 -8.85 0.02 25.20
N THR A 106 -9.31 -0.82 26.15
CA THR A 106 -10.02 -0.35 27.35
C THR A 106 -9.10 0.42 28.30
N ASP A 107 -7.84 0.02 28.43
CA ASP A 107 -6.84 0.76 29.23
C ASP A 107 -6.61 2.18 28.67
N HIS A 108 -6.84 2.41 27.38
CA HIS A 108 -6.79 3.71 26.71
C HIS A 108 -8.15 4.43 26.67
N GLY A 109 -9.15 3.93 27.37
CA GLY A 109 -10.46 4.55 27.48
C GLY A 109 -11.37 4.41 26.27
N VAL A 110 -11.07 3.51 25.33
CA VAL A 110 -11.92 3.25 24.17
C VAL A 110 -13.26 2.63 24.65
N PRO A 111 -14.42 3.25 24.37
CA PRO A 111 -15.70 2.82 24.92
C PRO A 111 -16.30 1.68 24.07
N LEU A 112 -15.64 0.51 24.06
CA LEU A 112 -16.08 -0.65 23.29
C LEU A 112 -17.46 -1.15 23.72
N THR A 113 -18.32 -1.45 22.74
CA THR A 113 -19.65 -2.01 22.92
C THR A 113 -19.71 -3.49 22.53
N ALA A 114 -20.81 -4.18 22.83
CA ALA A 114 -21.02 -5.57 22.39
C ALA A 114 -21.03 -5.69 20.85
N GLU A 115 -21.61 -4.70 20.15
CA GLU A 115 -21.67 -4.65 18.68
C GLU A 115 -20.29 -4.52 18.04
N ASP A 116 -19.34 -3.84 18.70
CA ASP A 116 -17.97 -3.69 18.20
C ASP A 116 -17.25 -5.05 18.10
N ASN A 117 -17.68 -6.04 18.87
CA ASN A 117 -17.12 -7.39 18.87
C ASN A 117 -17.63 -8.26 17.71
N GLU A 118 -18.85 -8.00 17.21
CA GLU A 118 -19.49 -8.82 16.17
C GLU A 118 -19.07 -8.40 14.76
N ASN A 119 -18.73 -7.13 14.56
CA ASN A 119 -18.45 -6.55 13.24
C ASN A 119 -16.98 -6.65 12.79
N THR A 120 -16.06 -7.17 13.61
CA THR A 120 -14.62 -7.07 13.39
C THR A 120 -13.99 -8.29 12.71
N LEU A 121 -14.75 -9.33 12.44
CA LEU A 121 -14.24 -10.63 12.00
C LEU A 121 -14.41 -10.87 10.50
N GLN A 122 -14.46 -9.83 9.69
CA GLN A 122 -14.50 -9.99 8.24
C GLN A 122 -13.10 -10.22 7.68
N LEU A 123 -12.89 -11.32 6.98
CA LEU A 123 -11.72 -11.57 6.12
C LEU A 123 -11.82 -10.71 4.87
N LEU A 124 -11.38 -9.47 4.99
CA LEU A 124 -11.34 -8.54 3.86
C LEU A 124 -10.16 -8.91 2.94
N GLY A 125 -10.47 -9.28 1.68
CA GLY A 125 -9.52 -9.24 0.57
C GLY A 125 -8.27 -10.15 0.61
N TRP A 126 -8.21 -11.16 1.50
CA TRP A 126 -6.99 -11.95 1.72
C TRP A 126 -7.02 -13.36 1.12
N THR A 127 -8.12 -13.76 0.51
CA THR A 127 -8.33 -15.11 -0.03
C THR A 127 -8.61 -15.06 -1.54
N GLU A 128 -8.39 -16.16 -2.23
CA GLU A 128 -8.77 -16.28 -3.64
C GLU A 128 -10.27 -16.06 -3.84
N ALA A 129 -11.10 -16.55 -2.91
CA ALA A 129 -12.55 -16.36 -2.93
C ALA A 129 -12.98 -14.88 -2.84
N THR A 130 -12.15 -14.01 -2.26
CA THR A 130 -12.40 -12.56 -2.21
C THR A 130 -11.70 -11.81 -3.34
N ALA A 131 -10.50 -12.24 -3.76
CA ALA A 131 -9.71 -11.60 -4.79
C ALA A 131 -10.33 -11.72 -6.18
N THR A 132 -10.79 -12.93 -6.56
CA THR A 132 -11.39 -13.15 -7.89
C THR A 132 -12.61 -12.25 -8.14
N PRO A 133 -13.62 -12.15 -7.27
CA PRO A 133 -14.71 -11.21 -7.47
C PRO A 133 -14.27 -9.74 -7.56
N GLN A 134 -13.25 -9.31 -6.80
CA GLN A 134 -12.71 -7.97 -6.90
C GLN A 134 -12.03 -7.72 -8.26
N VAL A 135 -11.30 -8.69 -8.80
CA VAL A 135 -10.72 -8.61 -10.15
C VAL A 135 -11.82 -8.49 -11.19
N GLU A 136 -12.87 -9.32 -11.11
CA GLU A 136 -14.02 -9.26 -12.04
C GLU A 136 -14.75 -7.90 -11.99
N VAL A 137 -14.86 -7.31 -10.82
CA VAL A 137 -15.40 -5.95 -10.68
C VAL A 137 -14.47 -4.94 -11.38
N ALA A 138 -13.18 -4.96 -11.06
CA ALA A 138 -12.21 -4.02 -11.60
C ALA A 138 -12.12 -4.07 -13.15
N LEU A 139 -12.19 -5.27 -13.75
CA LEU A 139 -12.12 -5.45 -15.20
C LEU A 139 -13.30 -4.83 -15.97
N LYS A 140 -14.45 -4.60 -15.33
CA LYS A 140 -15.61 -3.93 -15.96
C LYS A 140 -15.40 -2.43 -16.16
N HIS A 141 -14.43 -1.83 -15.49
CA HIS A 141 -14.18 -0.39 -15.51
C HIS A 141 -13.20 -0.02 -16.63
N PRO A 142 -13.63 0.72 -17.66
CA PRO A 142 -12.83 0.92 -18.88
C PRO A 142 -11.59 1.79 -18.65
N LYS A 143 -11.59 2.67 -17.64
CA LYS A 143 -10.46 3.55 -17.30
C LYS A 143 -9.46 2.91 -16.34
N MET A 144 -9.80 1.77 -15.75
CA MET A 144 -8.86 0.97 -14.97
C MET A 144 -7.95 0.20 -15.92
N THR A 145 -6.65 0.47 -15.92
CA THR A 145 -5.68 -0.07 -16.89
C THR A 145 -4.60 -0.95 -16.25
N LEU A 146 -4.50 -0.97 -14.91
CA LEU A 146 -3.48 -1.70 -14.17
C LEU A 146 -4.07 -2.38 -12.95
N ILE A 147 -3.83 -3.67 -12.79
CA ILE A 147 -4.05 -4.38 -11.52
C ILE A 147 -2.69 -4.66 -10.88
N ALA A 148 -2.48 -4.12 -9.67
CA ALA A 148 -1.31 -4.40 -8.86
C ALA A 148 -1.60 -5.50 -7.82
N ASN A 149 -0.57 -6.27 -7.45
CA ASN A 149 -0.65 -7.26 -6.37
C ASN A 149 0.44 -7.05 -5.33
N ALA A 150 0.02 -6.85 -4.09
CA ALA A 150 0.92 -6.58 -2.96
C ALA A 150 1.55 -7.85 -2.33
N LEU A 151 0.97 -9.04 -2.52
CA LEU A 151 1.37 -10.26 -1.81
C LEU A 151 1.74 -11.42 -2.74
N GLY A 152 3.02 -11.52 -3.06
CA GLY A 152 3.56 -12.64 -3.82
C GLY A 152 3.35 -12.51 -5.33
N THR A 153 3.61 -13.60 -6.06
CA THR A 153 3.40 -13.66 -7.50
C THR A 153 1.95 -14.05 -7.76
N PRO A 154 1.16 -13.28 -8.53
CA PRO A 154 -0.19 -13.71 -8.89
C PRO A 154 -0.16 -15.05 -9.63
N PRO A 155 -1.20 -15.90 -9.51
CA PRO A 155 -1.35 -17.10 -10.32
C PRO A 155 -1.31 -16.77 -11.81
N LYS A 156 -0.69 -17.67 -12.60
CA LYS A 156 -0.50 -17.39 -14.04
C LYS A 156 -1.82 -17.28 -14.81
N ASP A 157 -2.80 -18.10 -14.50
CA ASP A 157 -4.13 -18.05 -15.08
C ASP A 157 -4.85 -16.71 -14.80
N MET A 158 -4.66 -16.15 -13.60
CA MET A 158 -5.18 -14.81 -13.28
C MET A 158 -4.45 -13.72 -14.09
N ILE A 159 -3.12 -13.81 -14.25
CA ILE A 159 -2.37 -12.88 -15.11
C ILE A 159 -2.87 -12.98 -16.56
N ASP A 160 -3.03 -14.19 -17.08
CA ASP A 160 -3.51 -14.41 -18.45
C ASP A 160 -4.95 -13.89 -18.63
N HIS A 161 -5.80 -14.03 -17.62
CA HIS A 161 -7.16 -13.49 -17.62
C HIS A 161 -7.16 -11.95 -17.67
N ILE A 162 -6.37 -11.29 -16.82
CA ILE A 162 -6.24 -9.83 -16.82
C ILE A 162 -5.71 -9.30 -18.16
N HIS A 163 -4.73 -10.01 -18.75
CA HIS A 163 -4.19 -9.67 -20.07
C HIS A 163 -5.22 -9.84 -21.18
N ALA A 164 -6.08 -10.87 -21.12
CA ALA A 164 -7.14 -11.09 -22.10
C ALA A 164 -8.13 -9.92 -22.16
N GLU A 165 -8.34 -9.23 -21.05
CA GLU A 165 -9.14 -8.00 -20.95
C GLU A 165 -8.34 -6.73 -21.30
N GLY A 166 -7.11 -6.86 -21.81
CA GLY A 166 -6.26 -5.74 -22.24
C GLY A 166 -5.71 -4.89 -21.10
N ARG A 167 -5.65 -5.43 -19.88
CA ARG A 167 -5.10 -4.74 -18.70
C ARG A 167 -3.69 -5.21 -18.40
N LYS A 168 -2.92 -4.37 -17.69
CA LYS A 168 -1.56 -4.71 -17.22
C LYS A 168 -1.58 -5.23 -15.80
N VAL A 169 -0.57 -6.03 -15.47
CA VAL A 169 -0.35 -6.57 -14.12
C VAL A 169 0.95 -6.01 -13.56
N ALA A 170 0.89 -5.49 -12.33
CA ALA A 170 2.08 -5.13 -11.54
C ALA A 170 2.18 -6.00 -10.28
N ALA A 171 3.39 -6.21 -9.76
CA ALA A 171 3.57 -6.94 -8.51
C ALA A 171 4.70 -6.37 -7.65
N LEU A 172 4.47 -6.30 -6.33
CA LEU A 172 5.43 -5.80 -5.35
C LEU A 172 6.45 -6.89 -4.96
N CYS A 173 7.70 -6.50 -4.83
CA CYS A 173 8.77 -7.36 -4.35
C CYS A 173 9.73 -6.61 -3.40
N GLY A 174 10.28 -7.32 -2.43
CA GLY A 174 11.33 -6.82 -1.52
C GLY A 174 12.71 -7.45 -1.78
N ALA A 175 12.85 -8.27 -2.86
CA ALA A 175 14.11 -8.93 -3.19
C ALA A 175 14.19 -9.27 -4.70
N PRO A 176 15.39 -9.28 -5.33
CA PRO A 176 15.58 -9.61 -6.74
C PRO A 176 14.99 -10.98 -7.14
N ARG A 177 15.14 -12.01 -6.29
CA ARG A 177 14.56 -13.34 -6.55
C ARG A 177 13.03 -13.32 -6.67
N GLN A 178 12.35 -12.46 -5.91
CA GLN A 178 10.89 -12.30 -6.02
C GLN A 178 10.54 -11.61 -7.33
N ALA A 179 11.27 -10.54 -7.68
CA ALA A 179 11.11 -9.82 -8.93
C ALA A 179 11.24 -10.75 -10.15
N ARG A 180 12.27 -11.62 -10.17
CA ARG A 180 12.44 -12.62 -11.23
C ARG A 180 11.25 -13.55 -11.35
N LYS A 181 10.71 -14.06 -10.22
CA LYS A 181 9.50 -14.90 -10.24
C LYS A 181 8.29 -14.18 -10.83
N HIS A 182 8.12 -12.89 -10.54
CA HIS A 182 7.05 -12.08 -11.11
C HIS A 182 7.22 -11.95 -12.63
N ALA A 183 8.43 -11.59 -13.08
CA ALA A 183 8.74 -11.47 -14.50
C ALA A 183 8.53 -12.79 -15.26
N ASP A 184 9.00 -13.91 -14.71
CA ASP A 184 8.85 -15.24 -15.30
C ASP A 184 7.37 -15.70 -15.37
N ALA A 185 6.52 -15.20 -14.48
CA ALA A 185 5.07 -15.46 -14.50
C ALA A 185 4.31 -14.58 -15.51
N GLY A 186 4.94 -13.54 -16.09
CA GLY A 186 4.34 -12.65 -17.07
C GLY A 186 3.83 -11.32 -16.51
N VAL A 187 4.27 -10.92 -15.31
CA VAL A 187 3.96 -9.60 -14.74
C VAL A 187 4.62 -8.50 -15.58
N ASP A 188 3.85 -7.46 -15.95
CA ASP A 188 4.29 -6.38 -16.86
C ASP A 188 5.17 -5.35 -16.18
N ILE A 189 4.93 -5.08 -14.89
CA ILE A 189 5.61 -4.02 -14.12
C ILE A 189 6.01 -4.56 -12.75
N ILE A 190 7.29 -4.43 -12.41
CA ILE A 190 7.78 -4.84 -11.09
C ILE A 190 7.85 -3.62 -10.16
N ILE A 191 7.31 -3.73 -8.95
CA ILE A 191 7.36 -2.67 -7.94
C ILE A 191 8.41 -3.08 -6.89
N ALA A 192 9.60 -2.49 -6.96
CA ALA A 192 10.71 -2.79 -6.04
C ALA A 192 10.57 -1.97 -4.75
N GLN A 193 10.06 -2.59 -3.69
CA GLN A 193 9.74 -1.92 -2.44
C GLN A 193 10.82 -2.13 -1.38
N GLY A 194 11.54 -1.05 -1.05
CA GLY A 194 12.57 -1.05 -0.01
C GLY A 194 12.03 -1.06 1.41
N GLY A 195 12.91 -1.38 2.36
CA GLY A 195 12.59 -1.58 3.77
C GLY A 195 12.11 -0.32 4.51
N GLU A 196 12.25 0.87 3.93
CA GLU A 196 11.78 2.14 4.46
C GLU A 196 10.29 2.38 4.20
N ALA A 197 9.67 1.58 3.34
CA ALA A 197 8.26 1.72 2.98
C ALA A 197 7.32 1.51 4.19
N GLY A 198 6.15 2.13 4.15
CA GLY A 198 5.04 1.82 5.05
C GLY A 198 4.37 0.50 4.69
N GLY A 199 3.69 -0.10 5.65
CA GLY A 199 3.05 -1.41 5.48
C GLY A 199 4.07 -2.55 5.39
N HIS A 200 3.68 -3.63 4.73
CA HIS A 200 4.54 -4.80 4.53
C HIS A 200 5.66 -4.47 3.54
N ALA A 201 6.90 -4.60 3.98
CA ALA A 201 8.08 -4.33 3.17
C ALA A 201 9.17 -5.36 3.45
N GLY A 202 10.11 -5.52 2.50
CA GLY A 202 11.33 -6.29 2.69
C GLY A 202 12.29 -5.64 3.72
N GLU A 203 13.51 -6.17 3.80
CA GLU A 203 14.53 -5.67 4.72
C GLU A 203 15.62 -4.86 4.03
N VAL A 204 15.74 -5.03 2.70
CA VAL A 204 16.76 -4.34 1.91
C VAL A 204 16.35 -2.88 1.72
N GLY A 205 17.27 -1.95 2.01
CA GLY A 205 17.04 -0.52 1.79
C GLY A 205 16.86 -0.19 0.30
N SER A 206 16.03 0.82 0.04
CA SER A 206 15.59 1.19 -1.31
C SER A 206 16.73 1.45 -2.27
N ILE A 207 17.73 2.25 -1.89
CA ILE A 207 18.88 2.61 -2.73
C ILE A 207 19.73 1.39 -3.15
N VAL A 208 19.70 0.31 -2.37
CA VAL A 208 20.39 -0.96 -2.65
C VAL A 208 19.51 -1.87 -3.49
N LEU A 209 18.21 -1.93 -3.18
CA LEU A 209 17.26 -2.84 -3.82
C LEU A 209 16.99 -2.49 -5.28
N TRP A 210 16.71 -1.20 -5.55
CA TRP A 210 16.24 -0.77 -6.87
C TRP A 210 17.17 -1.18 -8.02
N PRO A 211 18.51 -0.85 -8.01
CA PRO A 211 19.38 -1.23 -9.11
C PRO A 211 19.57 -2.74 -9.24
N GLN A 212 19.46 -3.49 -8.14
CA GLN A 212 19.54 -4.95 -8.18
C GLN A 212 18.31 -5.54 -8.90
N VAL A 213 17.10 -5.04 -8.59
CA VAL A 213 15.87 -5.49 -9.23
C VAL A 213 15.84 -5.08 -10.71
N VAL A 214 16.19 -3.82 -11.02
CA VAL A 214 16.29 -3.35 -12.43
C VAL A 214 17.18 -4.26 -13.26
N LYS A 215 18.36 -4.58 -12.75
CA LYS A 215 19.29 -5.48 -13.45
C LYS A 215 18.75 -6.89 -13.59
N GLU A 216 18.09 -7.39 -12.55
CA GLU A 216 17.59 -8.77 -12.49
C GLU A 216 16.48 -9.02 -13.52
N VAL A 217 15.56 -8.05 -13.70
CA VAL A 217 14.34 -8.26 -14.49
C VAL A 217 14.36 -7.61 -15.88
N ALA A 218 15.45 -6.94 -16.26
CA ALA A 218 15.51 -6.29 -17.57
C ALA A 218 15.10 -7.26 -18.69
N PRO A 219 14.26 -6.85 -19.66
CA PRO A 219 13.78 -5.48 -19.94
C PRO A 219 12.47 -5.08 -19.25
N VAL A 220 11.94 -5.85 -18.28
CA VAL A 220 10.69 -5.53 -17.61
C VAL A 220 10.84 -4.21 -16.81
N PRO A 221 9.93 -3.24 -16.98
CA PRO A 221 10.01 -1.96 -16.27
C PRO A 221 9.85 -2.13 -14.76
N VAL A 222 10.58 -1.31 -14.01
CA VAL A 222 10.59 -1.32 -12.55
C VAL A 222 10.13 0.03 -12.02
N LEU A 223 9.18 0.03 -11.09
CA LEU A 223 8.82 1.17 -10.27
C LEU A 223 9.60 1.10 -8.94
N ALA A 224 10.27 2.19 -8.60
CA ALA A 224 10.94 2.34 -7.32
C ALA A 224 9.91 2.66 -6.22
N ALA A 225 9.93 1.90 -5.13
CA ALA A 225 9.04 2.08 -4.00
C ALA A 225 9.82 2.09 -2.67
N GLY A 226 9.30 2.82 -1.68
CA GLY A 226 9.90 2.94 -0.35
C GLY A 226 10.77 4.18 -0.19
N GLY A 227 10.47 4.99 0.81
CA GLY A 227 11.26 6.17 1.19
C GLY A 227 11.18 7.37 0.23
N ILE A 228 10.32 7.36 -0.77
CA ILE A 228 10.19 8.45 -1.76
C ILE A 228 9.14 9.46 -1.29
N GLY A 229 9.57 10.73 -1.15
CA GLY A 229 8.72 11.85 -0.73
C GLY A 229 9.14 13.19 -1.34
N SER A 230 10.02 13.16 -2.38
CA SER A 230 10.48 14.37 -3.07
C SER A 230 10.86 14.08 -4.53
N GLY A 231 10.88 15.14 -5.34
CA GLY A 231 11.32 15.06 -6.73
C GLY A 231 12.80 14.66 -6.87
N GLN A 232 13.67 15.06 -5.94
CA GLN A 232 15.08 14.65 -5.90
C GLN A 232 15.21 13.13 -5.75
N GLN A 233 14.37 12.51 -4.91
CA GLN A 233 14.37 11.06 -4.72
C GLN A 233 13.83 10.33 -5.96
N ILE A 234 12.88 10.94 -6.69
CA ILE A 234 12.42 10.41 -7.99
C ILE A 234 13.57 10.48 -9.02
N ALA A 235 14.30 11.60 -9.09
CA ALA A 235 15.47 11.74 -9.98
C ALA A 235 16.52 10.65 -9.69
N ALA A 236 16.82 10.40 -8.42
CA ALA A 236 17.74 9.33 -8.01
C ALA A 236 17.24 7.94 -8.41
N ALA A 237 15.94 7.65 -8.23
CA ALA A 237 15.34 6.39 -8.64
C ALA A 237 15.44 6.14 -10.15
N LEU A 238 15.15 7.17 -10.97
CA LEU A 238 15.28 7.08 -12.43
C LEU A 238 16.75 6.92 -12.85
N ALA A 239 17.70 7.61 -12.18
CA ALA A 239 19.12 7.42 -12.41
C ALA A 239 19.62 6.00 -12.10
N LEU A 240 18.97 5.30 -11.18
CA LEU A 240 19.22 3.88 -10.84
C LEU A 240 18.53 2.90 -11.81
N GLY A 241 17.83 3.41 -12.84
CA GLY A 241 17.20 2.62 -13.90
C GLY A 241 15.73 2.31 -13.70
N ALA A 242 15.09 2.82 -12.64
CA ALA A 242 13.65 2.71 -12.49
C ALA A 242 12.91 3.49 -13.59
N GLN A 243 11.71 3.08 -13.94
CA GLN A 243 10.86 3.74 -14.94
C GLN A 243 9.77 4.63 -14.29
N GLY A 244 9.73 4.70 -12.98
CA GLY A 244 8.83 5.56 -12.20
C GLY A 244 8.95 5.31 -10.71
N ALA A 245 8.16 6.04 -9.95
CA ALA A 245 8.10 5.97 -8.49
C ALA A 245 6.72 5.52 -8.02
N TRP A 246 6.67 4.46 -7.18
CA TRP A 246 5.47 4.01 -6.48
C TRP A 246 5.50 4.53 -5.06
N THR A 247 4.57 5.39 -4.71
CA THR A 247 4.56 6.18 -3.49
C THR A 247 3.26 6.01 -2.71
N GLY A 248 3.33 5.95 -1.38
CA GLY A 248 2.17 5.76 -0.50
C GLY A 248 2.05 6.84 0.58
N SER A 249 3.09 6.97 1.42
CA SER A 249 3.02 7.77 2.66
C SER A 249 2.64 9.24 2.46
N GLN A 250 3.01 9.87 1.35
CA GLN A 250 2.65 11.25 1.05
C GLN A 250 1.14 11.44 0.94
N TRP A 251 0.45 10.45 0.39
CA TRP A 251 -0.98 10.54 0.10
C TRP A 251 -1.88 10.42 1.34
N LEU A 252 -1.30 10.08 2.48
CA LEU A 252 -1.96 10.18 3.78
C LEU A 252 -2.08 11.63 4.27
N MET A 253 -1.33 12.55 3.66
CA MET A 253 -1.16 13.94 4.11
C MET A 253 -1.53 14.93 3.01
N VAL A 254 -2.55 14.58 2.23
CA VAL A 254 -3.17 15.49 1.27
C VAL A 254 -4.59 15.85 1.70
N GLU A 255 -5.08 17.00 1.23
CA GLU A 255 -6.41 17.49 1.59
C GLU A 255 -7.54 16.55 1.15
N GLU A 256 -7.31 15.81 0.06
CA GLU A 256 -8.25 14.85 -0.50
C GLU A 256 -8.31 13.51 0.27
N ALA A 257 -7.36 13.25 1.18
CA ALA A 257 -7.32 12.01 1.95
C ALA A 257 -8.40 11.96 3.03
N GLN A 258 -9.08 10.83 3.16
CA GLN A 258 -10.14 10.60 4.15
C GLN A 258 -9.58 10.18 5.52
N ASN A 259 -8.43 10.71 5.93
CA ASN A 259 -7.90 10.49 7.27
C ASN A 259 -8.57 11.43 8.28
N THR A 260 -8.75 10.96 9.51
CA THR A 260 -9.23 11.84 10.59
C THR A 260 -8.20 12.93 10.89
N PRO A 261 -8.61 14.11 11.39
CA PRO A 261 -7.68 15.16 11.80
C PRO A 261 -6.64 14.68 12.81
N VAL A 262 -7.00 13.73 13.66
CA VAL A 262 -6.12 13.11 14.66
C VAL A 262 -5.02 12.30 13.98
N GLN A 263 -5.37 11.45 13.02
CA GLN A 263 -4.39 10.68 12.24
C GLN A 263 -3.46 11.59 11.42
N GLN A 264 -4.01 12.61 10.74
CA GLN A 264 -3.20 13.57 10.02
C GLN A 264 -2.21 14.32 10.96
N SER A 265 -2.67 14.72 12.15
CA SER A 265 -1.82 15.34 13.17
C SER A 265 -0.69 14.40 13.61
N ALA A 266 -0.95 13.10 13.78
CA ALA A 266 0.07 12.12 14.15
C ALA A 266 1.16 12.03 13.07
N TYR A 267 0.79 11.96 11.79
CA TYR A 267 1.76 11.94 10.69
C TYR A 267 2.58 13.23 10.59
N VAL A 268 1.96 14.41 10.71
CA VAL A 268 2.65 15.72 10.63
C VAL A 268 3.69 15.90 11.74
N LYS A 269 3.41 15.39 12.94
CA LYS A 269 4.32 15.46 14.10
C LYS A 269 5.45 14.45 14.02
N ALA A 270 5.26 13.34 13.32
CA ALA A 270 6.20 12.23 13.29
C ALA A 270 7.55 12.61 12.66
N SER A 271 8.58 11.98 13.15
CA SER A 271 9.91 11.92 12.53
C SER A 271 10.14 10.55 11.87
N SER A 272 11.20 10.43 11.08
CA SER A 272 11.59 9.15 10.46
C SER A 272 11.90 8.05 11.49
N ARG A 273 12.22 8.42 12.74
CA ARG A 273 12.54 7.47 13.82
C ARG A 273 11.31 6.96 14.55
N ASP A 274 10.16 7.61 14.37
CA ASP A 274 8.93 7.26 15.07
C ASP A 274 8.18 6.12 14.37
N THR A 275 8.80 5.44 13.40
CA THR A 275 8.25 4.26 12.76
C THR A 275 8.91 2.99 13.29
N VAL A 276 8.10 1.95 13.45
CA VAL A 276 8.53 0.59 13.85
C VAL A 276 8.06 -0.43 12.83
N ARG A 277 8.79 -1.54 12.70
CA ARG A 277 8.31 -2.74 11.99
C ARG A 277 7.79 -3.72 13.03
N SER A 278 6.49 -3.90 13.08
CA SER A 278 5.82 -4.78 14.04
C SER A 278 4.88 -5.75 13.33
N SER A 279 4.69 -6.93 13.89
CA SER A 279 3.70 -7.91 13.44
C SER A 279 2.36 -7.75 14.16
N SER A 280 2.23 -6.76 15.04
CA SER A 280 1.12 -6.59 15.98
C SER A 280 -0.27 -6.42 15.34
N PHE A 281 -0.34 -5.93 14.10
CA PHE A 281 -1.62 -5.75 13.40
C PHE A 281 -1.96 -6.87 12.42
N THR A 282 -0.97 -7.39 11.69
CA THR A 282 -1.26 -8.30 10.55
C THR A 282 -0.67 -9.69 10.71
N GLY A 283 0.19 -9.90 11.69
CA GLY A 283 0.92 -11.16 11.85
C GLY A 283 2.17 -11.28 10.97
N LYS A 284 2.41 -10.28 10.10
CA LYS A 284 3.65 -10.12 9.34
C LYS A 284 4.27 -8.76 9.66
N PRO A 285 5.62 -8.64 9.64
CA PRO A 285 6.25 -7.35 9.87
C PRO A 285 5.74 -6.30 8.88
N ALA A 286 5.13 -5.23 9.41
CA ALA A 286 4.66 -4.07 8.67
C ALA A 286 5.19 -2.80 9.34
N ARG A 287 5.56 -1.79 8.54
CA ARG A 287 6.02 -0.51 9.08
C ARG A 287 4.85 0.43 9.32
N MET A 288 4.81 1.00 10.52
CA MET A 288 3.78 1.94 10.98
C MET A 288 4.36 2.91 12.00
N LEU A 289 3.62 3.92 12.41
CA LEU A 289 3.99 4.71 13.58
C LEU A 289 4.03 3.82 14.82
N ARG A 290 5.10 3.99 15.62
CA ARG A 290 5.21 3.35 16.93
C ARG A 290 4.21 3.98 17.89
N ASN A 291 3.51 3.16 18.64
CA ASN A 291 2.52 3.57 19.63
C ASN A 291 2.36 2.49 20.71
N ASP A 292 1.47 2.73 21.68
CA ASP A 292 1.27 1.84 22.83
C ASP A 292 0.74 0.44 22.41
N TRP A 293 -0.01 0.35 21.28
CA TRP A 293 -0.38 -0.94 20.72
C TRP A 293 0.83 -1.74 20.26
N THR A 294 1.71 -1.13 19.46
CA THR A 294 2.92 -1.82 18.99
C THR A 294 3.84 -2.20 20.12
N ASP A 295 4.01 -1.32 21.10
CA ASP A 295 4.86 -1.56 22.27
C ASP A 295 4.32 -2.66 23.17
N ALA A 296 3.00 -2.75 23.32
CA ALA A 296 2.36 -3.82 24.10
C ALA A 296 2.55 -5.19 23.43
N TRP A 297 2.36 -5.31 22.11
CA TRP A 297 2.52 -6.56 21.38
C TRP A 297 3.98 -6.97 21.16
N ASP A 298 4.91 -6.03 21.09
CA ASP A 298 6.34 -6.29 20.94
C ASP A 298 7.04 -6.55 22.29
N ASN A 299 6.33 -6.37 23.42
CA ASN A 299 6.83 -6.70 24.74
C ASN A 299 6.93 -8.25 24.91
N PRO A 300 8.11 -8.80 25.25
CA PRO A 300 8.33 -10.25 25.39
C PRO A 300 7.51 -10.91 26.51
N ASP A 301 7.03 -10.15 27.49
CA ASP A 301 6.22 -10.63 28.62
C ASP A 301 4.73 -10.78 28.26
N ASN A 302 4.31 -10.29 27.09
CA ASN A 302 2.95 -10.35 26.60
C ASN A 302 2.76 -11.46 25.54
N PRO A 303 1.51 -11.79 25.18
CA PRO A 303 1.23 -12.71 24.08
C PRO A 303 1.93 -12.27 22.79
N LYS A 304 2.57 -13.23 22.09
CA LYS A 304 3.22 -12.92 20.80
C LYS A 304 2.17 -12.81 19.70
N PRO A 305 2.33 -11.86 18.75
CA PRO A 305 1.44 -11.80 17.61
C PRO A 305 1.31 -13.13 16.90
N LEU A 306 0.09 -13.51 16.54
CA LEU A 306 -0.20 -14.69 15.72
C LEU A 306 0.32 -14.49 14.28
N GLY A 307 0.47 -15.58 13.54
CA GLY A 307 0.74 -15.50 12.11
C GLY A 307 -0.47 -14.91 11.35
N MET A 308 -0.21 -14.33 10.16
CA MET A 308 -1.25 -13.90 9.24
C MET A 308 -2.03 -15.11 8.69
N PRO A 309 -3.38 -15.10 8.60
CA PRO A 309 -4.25 -13.94 8.82
C PRO A 309 -4.79 -13.79 10.26
N LEU A 310 -4.48 -14.70 11.18
CA LEU A 310 -5.11 -14.75 12.51
C LEU A 310 -4.86 -13.48 13.33
N GLN A 311 -3.66 -12.90 13.28
CA GLN A 311 -3.37 -11.65 13.99
C GLN A 311 -4.22 -10.49 13.48
N PHE A 312 -4.52 -10.44 12.19
CA PHE A 312 -5.40 -9.41 11.63
C PHE A 312 -6.82 -9.53 12.21
N MET A 313 -7.30 -10.74 12.45
CA MET A 313 -8.60 -10.96 13.12
C MET A 313 -8.58 -10.46 14.56
N VAL A 314 -7.47 -10.63 15.28
CA VAL A 314 -7.29 -10.08 16.63
C VAL A 314 -7.29 -8.55 16.62
N SER A 315 -6.57 -7.93 15.67
CA SER A 315 -6.42 -6.47 15.59
C SER A 315 -7.58 -5.75 14.90
N GLY A 316 -8.49 -6.48 14.26
CA GLY A 316 -9.65 -5.92 13.54
C GLY A 316 -10.48 -4.98 14.40
N LEU A 317 -10.66 -5.34 15.68
CA LEU A 317 -11.33 -4.50 16.68
C LEU A 317 -10.62 -3.13 16.84
N ALA A 318 -9.30 -3.10 16.91
CA ALA A 318 -8.53 -1.86 17.04
C ALA A 318 -8.62 -1.00 15.78
N VAL A 319 -8.60 -1.63 14.60
CA VAL A 319 -8.74 -0.93 13.31
C VAL A 319 -10.14 -0.31 13.19
N ALA A 320 -11.20 -1.05 13.53
CA ALA A 320 -12.57 -0.54 13.54
C ALA A 320 -12.75 0.59 14.56
N ALA A 321 -12.19 0.42 15.77
CA ALA A 321 -12.24 1.43 16.81
C ALA A 321 -11.55 2.74 16.41
N THR A 322 -10.48 2.71 15.63
CA THR A 322 -9.79 3.92 15.14
C THR A 322 -10.70 4.82 14.30
N ASN A 323 -11.60 4.24 13.52
CA ASN A 323 -12.56 5.01 12.73
C ASN A 323 -13.76 5.50 13.55
N LYS A 324 -14.18 4.71 14.54
CA LYS A 324 -15.38 5.00 15.36
C LYS A 324 -15.08 5.94 16.53
N TYR A 325 -13.89 5.81 17.12
CA TYR A 325 -13.45 6.54 18.32
C TYR A 325 -12.06 7.16 18.08
N PRO A 326 -11.93 8.10 17.12
CA PRO A 326 -10.62 8.60 16.71
C PRO A 326 -9.85 9.34 17.82
N ASP A 327 -10.54 10.01 18.73
CA ASP A 327 -9.91 10.77 19.82
C ASP A 327 -9.35 9.85 20.91
N GLU A 328 -10.04 8.75 21.23
CA GLU A 328 -9.64 7.77 22.23
C GLU A 328 -8.58 6.78 21.72
N THR A 329 -8.45 6.63 20.41
CA THR A 329 -7.52 5.67 19.80
C THR A 329 -6.19 6.25 19.33
N VAL A 330 -5.89 7.51 19.63
CA VAL A 330 -4.67 8.22 19.19
C VAL A 330 -3.41 7.39 19.41
N ASP A 331 -3.28 6.82 20.61
CA ASP A 331 -2.07 6.11 21.05
C ASP A 331 -2.09 4.59 20.73
N VAL A 332 -3.14 4.10 20.05
CA VAL A 332 -3.31 2.68 19.71
C VAL A 332 -3.74 2.45 18.25
N ALA A 333 -3.82 3.52 17.46
CA ALA A 333 -4.31 3.47 16.08
C ALA A 333 -3.34 2.73 15.13
N PHE A 334 -3.90 2.03 14.14
CA PHE A 334 -3.13 1.49 13.02
C PHE A 334 -2.80 2.59 12.02
N ASN A 335 -1.56 3.07 12.04
CA ASN A 335 -1.08 4.16 11.20
C ASN A 335 0.08 3.66 10.30
N PRO A 336 -0.18 2.89 9.24
CA PRO A 336 0.86 2.38 8.35
C PRO A 336 1.48 3.53 7.55
N VAL A 337 2.78 3.76 7.72
CA VAL A 337 3.51 4.84 7.06
C VAL A 337 5.00 4.50 7.00
N GLY A 338 5.68 4.95 5.93
CA GLY A 338 7.13 4.78 5.76
C GLY A 338 7.96 5.80 6.54
N GLN A 339 9.28 5.53 6.63
CA GLN A 339 10.23 6.44 7.30
C GLN A 339 10.27 7.84 6.67
N VAL A 340 9.84 7.99 5.43
CA VAL A 340 9.72 9.26 4.73
C VAL A 340 8.73 10.23 5.38
N VAL A 341 7.88 9.78 6.29
CA VAL A 341 6.94 10.62 7.06
C VAL A 341 7.62 11.82 7.71
N GLY A 342 8.89 11.67 8.12
CA GLY A 342 9.66 12.76 8.69
C GLY A 342 9.88 13.97 7.78
N GLN A 343 9.67 13.83 6.47
CA GLN A 343 9.77 14.93 5.50
C GLN A 343 8.46 15.73 5.39
N PHE A 344 7.31 15.17 5.79
CA PHE A 344 6.00 15.76 5.61
C PHE A 344 5.63 16.57 6.86
N LYS A 345 5.44 17.89 6.72
CA LYS A 345 5.21 18.80 7.84
C LYS A 345 3.89 19.56 7.77
N LYS A 346 3.11 19.34 6.74
CA LYS A 346 1.80 19.94 6.51
C LYS A 346 0.94 19.08 5.61
N VAL A 347 -0.35 19.27 5.68
CA VAL A 347 -1.31 18.76 4.71
C VAL A 347 -1.33 19.71 3.51
N GLU A 348 -1.31 19.19 2.29
CA GLU A 348 -1.27 19.95 1.04
C GLU A 348 -2.28 19.39 0.04
N LYS A 349 -2.66 20.17 -0.97
CA LYS A 349 -3.41 19.63 -2.11
C LYS A 349 -2.55 18.64 -2.91
N THR A 350 -3.15 17.57 -3.36
CA THR A 350 -2.50 16.56 -4.22
C THR A 350 -1.80 17.20 -5.42
N SER A 351 -2.47 18.14 -6.12
CA SER A 351 -1.88 18.83 -7.27
C SER A 351 -0.64 19.65 -6.89
N ALA A 352 -0.62 20.27 -5.71
CA ALA A 352 0.55 21.03 -5.24
C ALA A 352 1.74 20.11 -4.94
N VAL A 353 1.48 18.92 -4.39
CA VAL A 353 2.52 17.89 -4.16
C VAL A 353 3.14 17.45 -5.49
N ILE A 354 2.32 17.10 -6.48
CA ILE A 354 2.81 16.68 -7.81
C ILE A 354 3.65 17.78 -8.45
N GLN A 355 3.14 19.03 -8.49
CA GLN A 355 3.87 20.17 -9.05
C GLN A 355 5.21 20.41 -8.33
N ARG A 356 5.22 20.36 -7.00
CA ARG A 356 6.43 20.49 -6.20
C ARG A 356 7.46 19.39 -6.56
N TRP A 357 7.02 18.14 -6.64
CA TRP A 357 7.91 17.03 -6.99
C TRP A 357 8.48 17.13 -8.42
N VAL A 358 7.68 17.62 -9.38
CA VAL A 358 8.17 17.90 -10.75
C VAL A 358 9.24 18.99 -10.72
N HIS A 359 9.01 20.07 -9.96
CA HIS A 359 9.98 21.17 -9.83
C HIS A 359 11.28 20.68 -9.18
N GLU A 360 11.19 20.01 -8.05
CA GLU A 360 12.33 19.42 -7.34
C GLU A 360 13.14 18.43 -8.21
N TYR A 361 12.45 17.66 -9.07
CA TYR A 361 13.09 16.78 -10.04
C TYR A 361 13.92 17.57 -11.05
N LEU A 362 13.34 18.64 -11.61
CA LEU A 362 14.02 19.49 -12.59
C LEU A 362 15.25 20.19 -11.98
N GLU A 363 15.15 20.67 -10.76
CA GLU A 363 16.28 21.25 -10.02
C GLU A 363 17.39 20.23 -9.79
N ALA A 364 17.06 19.01 -9.35
CA ALA A 364 18.04 17.95 -9.12
C ALA A 364 18.78 17.56 -10.41
N THR A 365 18.05 17.43 -11.52
CA THR A 365 18.65 17.09 -12.82
C THR A 365 19.52 18.24 -13.38
N SER A 366 19.11 19.50 -13.21
CA SER A 366 19.92 20.67 -13.55
C SER A 366 21.22 20.66 -12.77
N THR A 367 21.18 20.46 -11.45
CA THR A 367 22.37 20.39 -10.59
C THR A 367 23.36 19.32 -11.08
N LEU A 368 22.87 18.13 -11.48
CA LEU A 368 23.75 17.08 -12.01
C LEU A 368 24.38 17.46 -13.35
N ASN A 369 23.65 18.14 -14.23
CA ASN A 369 24.16 18.63 -15.49
C ASN A 369 25.27 19.70 -15.28
N ASP A 370 25.04 20.66 -14.36
CA ASP A 370 26.01 21.70 -13.99
C ASP A 370 27.33 21.09 -13.47
N LEU A 371 27.23 20.00 -12.69
CA LEU A 371 28.40 19.28 -12.17
C LEU A 371 29.18 18.59 -13.30
N ASN A 372 28.48 18.02 -14.29
CA ASN A 372 29.12 17.41 -15.47
C ASN A 372 29.82 18.45 -16.36
N GLU A 373 29.14 19.58 -16.62
CA GLU A 373 29.73 20.70 -17.38
C GLU A 373 30.97 21.26 -16.68
N ALA A 374 30.92 21.45 -15.35
CA ALA A 374 32.06 21.89 -14.56
C ALA A 374 33.23 20.90 -14.60
N ALA A 375 32.97 19.62 -14.78
CA ALA A 375 33.98 18.56 -14.93
C ALA A 375 34.52 18.40 -16.37
N GLY A 376 33.92 19.10 -17.34
CA GLY A 376 34.31 19.00 -18.76
C GLY A 376 33.83 17.69 -19.42
N VAL A 377 32.78 17.10 -18.95
CA VAL A 377 32.18 15.86 -19.44
C VAL A 377 30.89 16.15 -20.20
#